data_18c310a788bd59a68d4231a90288d12d
#
_entry.id   18c310a788bd59a68d4231a90288d12d
#
_cell.length_a   1.000
_cell.length_b   1.000
_cell.length_c   1.000
_cell.angle_alpha   90.00
_cell.angle_beta   90.00
_cell.angle_gamma   90.00
#
_symmetry.space_group_name_H-M   'P 1'
#
loop_
_entity.id
_entity.type
_entity.pdbx_description
1 polymer ?
#
loop_
_entity_poly.entity_id
_entity_poly.type
_entity_poly.pdbx_seq_one_letter_code
_entity_poly.pdbx_strand_id
1 'polypeptide(L)'
;MNKALKGVLLTLMVFSVVWLATLWRWQTQDVDVGQTEILTHLLVLPAVLLLTLWLGIKIVDQVRRSATAPAASAPQIASRAAGAAQGTPTGITEEAIRHFQMALLDSEVSLLAGDQASQIAAAVFQRSVWPQLDEHLQDLDGNPVFSARMPDLEPPLDDRWATLPEGLPERTERARQLLTKVWQGLASRVLDTAGQAAWQALKPSPLADEQRPSDLSPSHLAGVAQQRPVTGTAPVPQMVVGVLVPAGWTEAQQQWWLGITQDVWRELAQSWGDGLPWRMSWRLWPLQTPEAVWSEVDRLALSWARQGVPQSLVLLAADSAIDEAAIEQRLGRGELFTALHQQGRVPGEGAAALWLASPAWPGVGTQALSSLALSRPVCAERDKSADAHGRIGTQLLQQCMTEAMARSSEEVVPQPAWVVVSDADHRPSRTSELYESLTEVLPTLDPLTSVCRLGDGCGDLGLASALSPVAVAHGLLNQQLEQAEEGVSPQALVVHVQSPLTRVVVALKRWPFHEAVNQEAVKRVG
;
A
#
# COMPACT_ATOMS: atom_id res chain seq x y z
N MET A 1 43.50 -1.92 -16.53
CA MET A 1 43.14 -1.16 -17.73
C MET A 1 42.80 0.26 -17.31
N ASN A 2 43.59 1.27 -17.76
CA ASN A 2 43.47 2.68 -17.34
C ASN A 2 42.08 3.25 -17.72
N LYS A 3 41.51 4.12 -16.83
CA LYS A 3 40.21 4.78 -17.06
C LYS A 3 40.16 5.51 -18.41
N ALA A 4 41.28 6.10 -18.87
CA ALA A 4 41.40 6.72 -20.17
C ALA A 4 41.21 5.72 -21.34
N LEU A 5 41.80 4.54 -21.23
CA LEU A 5 41.70 3.51 -22.27
C LEU A 5 40.25 2.98 -22.43
N LYS A 6 39.51 2.85 -21.30
CA LYS A 6 38.08 2.49 -21.34
C LYS A 6 37.23 3.57 -22.02
N GLY A 7 37.53 4.85 -21.76
CA GLY A 7 36.85 5.98 -22.40
C GLY A 7 37.06 5.99 -23.93
N VAL A 8 38.32 5.83 -24.38
CA VAL A 8 38.63 5.78 -25.82
C VAL A 8 37.95 4.59 -26.51
N LEU A 9 37.95 3.41 -25.87
CA LEU A 9 37.32 2.22 -26.42
C LEU A 9 35.79 2.39 -26.55
N LEU A 10 35.14 2.99 -25.55
CA LEU A 10 33.71 3.29 -25.58
C LEU A 10 33.37 4.29 -26.68
N THR A 11 34.18 5.34 -26.85
CA THR A 11 33.99 6.33 -27.90
C THR A 11 34.08 5.69 -29.32
N LEU A 12 35.12 4.89 -29.53
CA LEU A 12 35.26 4.15 -30.78
C LEU A 12 34.09 3.20 -31.05
N MET A 13 33.62 2.51 -30.03
CA MET A 13 32.49 1.60 -30.16
C MET A 13 31.20 2.36 -30.54
N VAL A 14 30.88 3.48 -29.90
CA VAL A 14 29.71 4.29 -30.25
C VAL A 14 29.78 4.81 -31.65
N PHE A 15 30.93 5.35 -32.10
CA PHE A 15 31.10 5.79 -33.49
C PHE A 15 30.92 4.66 -34.47
N SER A 16 31.52 3.49 -34.24
CA SER A 16 31.41 2.32 -35.13
C SER A 16 29.96 1.83 -35.27
N VAL A 17 29.22 1.75 -34.17
CA VAL A 17 27.81 1.30 -34.19
C VAL A 17 26.91 2.29 -34.93
N VAL A 18 27.06 3.59 -34.66
CA VAL A 18 26.26 4.63 -35.36
C VAL A 18 26.59 4.67 -36.86
N TRP A 19 27.85 4.55 -37.24
CA TRP A 19 28.25 4.53 -38.62
C TRP A 19 27.72 3.30 -39.37
N LEU A 20 27.84 2.12 -38.76
CA LEU A 20 27.29 0.88 -39.35
C LEU A 20 25.77 0.96 -39.52
N ALA A 21 25.04 1.46 -38.52
CA ALA A 21 23.59 1.60 -38.58
C ALA A 21 23.17 2.63 -39.67
N THR A 22 23.90 3.75 -39.78
CA THR A 22 23.62 4.79 -40.78
C THR A 22 23.91 4.31 -42.21
N LEU A 23 25.05 3.64 -42.43
CA LEU A 23 25.41 3.08 -43.71
C LEU A 23 24.44 1.98 -44.16
N TRP A 24 24.06 1.09 -43.22
CA TRP A 24 23.05 0.05 -43.49
C TRP A 24 21.70 0.64 -43.88
N ARG A 25 21.25 1.70 -43.17
CA ARG A 25 20.01 2.40 -43.50
C ARG A 25 20.06 3.04 -44.89
N TRP A 26 21.14 3.71 -45.26
CA TRP A 26 21.29 4.32 -46.58
C TRP A 26 21.32 3.27 -47.69
N GLN A 27 21.98 2.15 -47.44
CA GLN A 27 22.05 1.05 -48.38
C GLN A 27 20.70 0.34 -48.61
N THR A 28 19.86 0.29 -47.58
CA THR A 28 18.54 -0.37 -47.70
C THR A 28 17.45 0.54 -48.26
N GLN A 29 17.61 1.86 -48.17
CA GLN A 29 16.58 2.82 -48.59
C GLN A 29 16.86 3.54 -49.91
N ASP A 30 17.99 3.23 -50.61
CA ASP A 30 18.42 3.85 -51.88
C ASP A 30 18.29 5.39 -51.87
N VAL A 31 18.68 6.06 -50.78
CA VAL A 31 18.55 7.51 -50.59
C VAL A 31 19.79 8.20 -51.14
N ASP A 32 19.60 9.15 -52.06
CA ASP A 32 20.65 10.07 -52.52
C ASP A 32 21.06 11.00 -51.37
N VAL A 33 22.23 10.74 -50.79
CA VAL A 33 22.69 11.40 -49.56
C VAL A 33 23.44 12.70 -49.85
N GLY A 34 22.91 13.83 -49.42
CA GLY A 34 23.56 15.13 -49.55
C GLY A 34 24.76 15.30 -48.60
N GLN A 35 25.73 16.17 -48.95
CA GLN A 35 26.93 16.42 -48.12
C GLN A 35 26.61 16.85 -46.70
N THR A 36 25.53 17.59 -46.50
CA THR A 36 25.05 18.04 -45.16
C THR A 36 24.52 16.90 -44.31
N GLU A 37 23.85 15.92 -44.91
CA GLU A 37 23.32 14.75 -44.22
C GLU A 37 24.44 13.80 -43.79
N ILE A 38 25.48 13.65 -44.62
CA ILE A 38 26.68 12.88 -44.28
C ILE A 38 27.33 13.46 -43.00
N LEU A 39 27.51 14.76 -42.95
CA LEU A 39 28.15 15.44 -41.82
C LEU A 39 27.29 15.34 -40.53
N THR A 40 25.99 15.47 -40.66
CA THR A 40 25.05 15.42 -39.53
C THR A 40 24.96 14.00 -38.93
N HIS A 41 24.83 12.98 -39.76
CA HIS A 41 24.63 11.62 -39.27
C HIS A 41 25.93 10.91 -38.86
N LEU A 42 27.04 11.20 -39.53
CA LEU A 42 28.31 10.55 -39.22
C LEU A 42 29.16 11.27 -38.17
N LEU A 43 28.92 12.54 -37.92
CA LEU A 43 29.71 13.31 -36.97
C LEU A 43 28.90 13.94 -35.83
N VAL A 44 27.82 14.64 -36.15
CA VAL A 44 27.01 15.33 -35.11
C VAL A 44 26.24 14.33 -34.27
N LEU A 45 25.60 13.34 -34.87
CA LEU A 45 24.78 12.36 -34.11
C LEU A 45 25.60 11.55 -33.09
N PRO A 46 26.78 10.97 -33.43
CA PRO A 46 27.60 10.28 -32.42
C PRO A 46 28.12 11.22 -31.34
N ALA A 47 28.46 12.47 -31.69
CA ALA A 47 28.94 13.46 -30.72
C ALA A 47 27.84 13.84 -29.70
N VAL A 48 26.60 14.03 -30.16
CA VAL A 48 25.44 14.30 -29.26
C VAL A 48 25.16 13.11 -28.36
N LEU A 49 25.20 11.88 -28.89
CA LEU A 49 25.02 10.67 -28.07
C LEU A 49 26.10 10.52 -27.00
N LEU A 50 27.36 10.82 -27.31
CA LEU A 50 28.42 10.80 -26.31
C LEU A 50 28.27 11.90 -25.25
N LEU A 51 27.81 13.08 -25.65
CA LEU A 51 27.56 14.18 -24.73
C LEU A 51 26.41 13.86 -23.75
N THR A 52 25.33 13.30 -24.26
CA THR A 52 24.18 12.88 -23.42
C THR A 52 24.56 11.74 -22.47
N LEU A 53 25.33 10.77 -22.93
CA LEU A 53 25.86 9.69 -22.10
C LEU A 53 26.78 10.22 -21.00
N TRP A 54 27.68 11.13 -21.34
CA TRP A 54 28.58 11.76 -20.37
C TRP A 54 27.83 12.59 -19.33
N LEU A 55 26.81 13.35 -19.75
CA LEU A 55 25.96 14.12 -18.86
C LEU A 55 25.15 13.20 -17.91
N GLY A 56 24.61 12.11 -18.44
CA GLY A 56 23.92 11.09 -17.65
C GLY A 56 24.81 10.46 -16.58
N ILE A 57 26.03 10.09 -16.93
CA ILE A 57 27.04 9.56 -15.97
C ILE A 57 27.37 10.60 -14.89
N LYS A 58 27.51 11.87 -15.26
CA LYS A 58 27.78 12.96 -14.31
C LYS A 58 26.61 13.17 -13.34
N ILE A 59 25.38 13.12 -13.82
CA ILE A 59 24.17 13.25 -12.99
C ILE A 59 24.09 12.07 -12.00
N VAL A 60 24.29 10.84 -12.46
CA VAL A 60 24.30 9.64 -11.60
C VAL A 60 25.44 9.71 -10.55
N ASP A 61 26.63 10.16 -10.94
CA ASP A 61 27.74 10.34 -10.01
C ASP A 61 27.46 11.45 -8.98
N GLN A 62 26.77 12.50 -9.36
CA GLN A 62 26.38 13.59 -8.46
C GLN A 62 25.31 13.13 -7.47
N VAL A 63 24.31 12.36 -7.92
CA VAL A 63 23.30 11.76 -7.05
C VAL A 63 23.95 10.75 -6.07
N ARG A 64 24.86 9.92 -6.54
CA ARG A 64 25.62 9.00 -5.67
C ARG A 64 26.48 9.73 -4.65
N ARG A 65 27.14 10.85 -5.00
CA ARG A 65 27.94 11.66 -4.07
C ARG A 65 27.06 12.38 -3.05
N SER A 66 25.86 12.80 -3.42
CA SER A 66 24.88 13.38 -2.48
C SER A 66 24.34 12.34 -1.50
N ALA A 67 24.24 11.06 -1.91
CA ALA A 67 23.81 9.96 -1.05
C ALA A 67 24.93 9.42 -0.12
N THR A 68 26.21 9.70 -0.44
CA THR A 68 27.39 9.23 0.34
C THR A 68 28.13 10.34 1.07
N ALA A 69 27.65 11.57 1.05
CA ALA A 69 28.24 12.64 1.86
C ALA A 69 27.96 12.38 3.34
N PRO A 70 28.99 12.17 4.19
CA PRO A 70 28.80 12.17 5.62
C PRO A 70 28.26 13.56 6.00
N ALA A 71 27.21 13.59 6.85
CA ALA A 71 26.60 14.81 7.35
C ALA A 71 27.72 15.75 7.86
N ALA A 72 27.87 16.87 7.15
CA ALA A 72 28.84 17.88 7.52
C ALA A 72 28.50 18.39 8.92
N SER A 73 29.48 18.28 9.82
CA SER A 73 29.44 18.77 11.19
C SER A 73 29.00 20.24 11.21
N ALA A 74 27.86 20.52 11.82
CA ALA A 74 27.46 21.89 12.15
C ALA A 74 28.48 22.48 13.17
N PRO A 75 28.80 23.77 13.11
CA PRO A 75 29.76 24.39 14.01
C PRO A 75 29.26 24.35 15.46
N GLN A 76 30.07 23.79 16.34
CA GLN A 76 29.86 23.81 17.78
C GLN A 76 29.92 25.25 18.28
N ILE A 77 28.78 25.83 18.63
CA ILE A 77 28.71 26.96 19.54
C ILE A 77 28.74 26.40 20.96
N ALA A 78 29.89 26.57 21.61
CA ALA A 78 30.04 26.25 23.03
C ALA A 78 29.11 27.13 23.85
N SER A 79 28.07 26.54 24.43
CA SER A 79 27.30 27.12 25.53
C SER A 79 27.42 26.20 26.74
N ARG A 80 28.18 26.71 27.69
CA ARG A 80 28.40 26.14 29.02
C ARG A 80 27.23 26.56 29.90
N ALA A 81 26.36 25.63 30.28
CA ALA A 81 25.49 25.79 31.45
C ALA A 81 25.01 24.42 31.97
N ALA A 82 25.46 24.14 33.16
CA ALA A 82 24.85 23.41 34.29
C ALA A 82 23.75 22.37 34.05
N GLY A 83 24.00 21.20 34.62
CA GLY A 83 23.24 20.01 34.77
C GLY A 83 21.74 20.13 35.12
N ALA A 84 20.95 19.39 34.38
CA ALA A 84 19.74 18.78 34.84
C ALA A 84 19.57 17.48 34.02
N ALA A 85 19.45 16.38 34.71
CA ALA A 85 19.22 15.06 34.12
C ALA A 85 17.91 15.07 33.36
N GLN A 86 17.98 15.24 32.05
CA GLN A 86 16.90 14.93 31.12
C GLN A 86 17.17 13.53 30.57
N GLY A 87 16.26 12.60 30.87
CA GLY A 87 16.28 11.28 30.28
C GLY A 87 16.37 11.38 28.78
N THR A 88 17.47 10.91 28.22
CA THR A 88 17.68 10.72 26.78
C THR A 88 16.54 9.84 26.26
N PRO A 89 15.83 10.18 25.18
CA PRO A 89 14.92 9.25 24.56
C PRO A 89 15.73 8.01 24.17
N THR A 90 15.39 6.88 24.74
CA THR A 90 16.00 5.58 24.48
C THR A 90 15.91 5.36 22.96
N GLY A 91 17.05 5.37 22.28
CA GLY A 91 17.12 5.16 20.83
C GLY A 91 16.45 3.81 20.53
N ILE A 92 15.39 3.86 19.70
CA ILE A 92 14.69 2.66 19.23
C ILE A 92 15.71 1.80 18.48
N THR A 93 15.87 0.55 18.86
CA THR A 93 16.81 -0.38 18.23
C THR A 93 16.34 -0.72 16.80
N GLU A 94 17.28 -1.06 15.91
CA GLU A 94 16.94 -1.48 14.54
C GLU A 94 16.02 -2.72 14.55
N GLU A 95 16.18 -3.61 15.54
CA GLU A 95 15.35 -4.78 15.72
C GLU A 95 13.90 -4.40 16.08
N ALA A 96 13.69 -3.47 16.99
CA ALA A 96 12.35 -2.96 17.30
C ALA A 96 11.70 -2.27 16.09
N ILE A 97 12.48 -1.61 15.24
CA ILE A 97 12.01 -1.04 13.99
C ILE A 97 11.63 -2.14 12.98
N ARG A 98 12.41 -3.23 12.91
CA ARG A 98 12.14 -4.36 12.02
C ARG A 98 10.82 -5.04 12.36
N HIS A 99 10.54 -5.23 13.64
CA HIS A 99 9.33 -5.89 14.16
C HIS A 99 8.17 -4.92 14.45
N PHE A 100 8.32 -3.64 14.05
CA PHE A 100 7.24 -2.68 14.21
C PHE A 100 6.01 -3.12 13.43
N GLN A 101 4.85 -3.10 14.10
CA GLN A 101 3.57 -3.48 13.53
C GLN A 101 2.61 -2.29 13.57
N MET A 102 1.82 -2.14 12.54
CA MET A 102 0.68 -1.22 12.48
C MET A 102 -0.58 -1.97 12.89
N ALA A 103 -1.50 -1.29 13.53
CA ALA A 103 -2.84 -1.84 13.75
C ALA A 103 -3.67 -1.65 12.47
N LEU A 104 -4.22 -2.72 11.94
CA LEU A 104 -5.30 -2.69 10.96
C LEU A 104 -6.61 -2.75 11.74
N LEU A 105 -7.29 -1.60 11.81
CA LEU A 105 -8.47 -1.41 12.66
C LEU A 105 -9.74 -1.87 11.96
N ASP A 106 -9.85 -1.58 10.66
CA ASP A 106 -11.01 -1.94 9.86
C ASP A 106 -10.67 -1.92 8.37
N SER A 107 -11.52 -2.54 7.56
CA SER A 107 -11.41 -2.52 6.10
C SER A 107 -12.78 -2.69 5.45
N GLU A 108 -12.90 -2.17 4.24
CA GLU A 108 -14.06 -2.36 3.38
C GLU A 108 -13.61 -2.76 1.99
N VAL A 109 -14.38 -3.57 1.29
CA VAL A 109 -14.05 -4.06 -0.06
C VAL A 109 -15.33 -4.30 -0.85
N SER A 110 -15.29 -3.95 -2.15
CA SER A 110 -16.38 -4.25 -3.10
C SER A 110 -15.76 -4.74 -4.40
N LEU A 111 -16.01 -6.00 -4.74
CA LEU A 111 -15.48 -6.70 -5.92
C LEU A 111 -16.60 -7.46 -6.61
N LEU A 112 -16.38 -7.94 -7.83
CA LEU A 112 -17.33 -8.81 -8.53
C LEU A 112 -17.76 -10.01 -7.67
N ALA A 113 -16.87 -10.55 -6.87
CA ALA A 113 -17.13 -11.70 -5.99
C ALA A 113 -17.93 -11.36 -4.72
N GLY A 114 -18.26 -10.09 -4.48
CA GLY A 114 -19.07 -9.63 -3.35
C GLY A 114 -18.50 -8.42 -2.62
N ASP A 115 -19.16 -8.06 -1.51
CA ASP A 115 -18.82 -6.91 -0.67
C ASP A 115 -18.28 -7.32 0.71
N GLN A 116 -18.25 -8.62 1.00
CA GLN A 116 -17.73 -9.15 2.26
C GLN A 116 -16.59 -10.12 1.99
N ALA A 117 -15.54 -10.05 2.79
CA ALA A 117 -14.36 -10.91 2.64
C ALA A 117 -14.69 -12.40 2.59
N SER A 118 -15.62 -12.86 3.43
CA SER A 118 -16.08 -14.27 3.45
C SER A 118 -16.79 -14.67 2.17
N GLN A 119 -17.66 -13.80 1.63
CA GLN A 119 -18.34 -14.03 0.35
C GLN A 119 -17.33 -14.08 -0.80
N ILE A 120 -16.43 -13.13 -0.84
CA ILE A 120 -15.36 -13.05 -1.86
C ILE A 120 -14.51 -14.31 -1.84
N ALA A 121 -14.04 -14.71 -0.66
CA ALA A 121 -13.22 -15.90 -0.53
C ALA A 121 -14.00 -17.18 -0.90
N ALA A 122 -15.23 -17.32 -0.43
CA ALA A 122 -16.08 -18.45 -0.79
C ALA A 122 -16.32 -18.52 -2.31
N ALA A 123 -16.61 -17.38 -2.94
CA ALA A 123 -16.83 -17.32 -4.39
C ALA A 123 -15.56 -17.70 -5.17
N VAL A 124 -14.37 -17.24 -4.73
CA VAL A 124 -13.08 -17.56 -5.35
C VAL A 124 -12.72 -19.05 -5.12
N PHE A 125 -12.84 -19.58 -3.89
CA PHE A 125 -12.54 -20.98 -3.59
C PHE A 125 -13.47 -21.95 -4.30
N GLN A 126 -14.77 -21.65 -4.31
CA GLN A 126 -15.78 -22.48 -4.99
C GLN A 126 -15.76 -22.28 -6.50
N ARG A 127 -14.98 -21.33 -6.97
CA ARG A 127 -14.93 -20.94 -8.37
C ARG A 127 -16.34 -20.66 -8.93
N SER A 128 -17.17 -19.97 -8.16
CA SER A 128 -18.54 -19.59 -8.55
C SER A 128 -18.60 -18.26 -9.28
N VAL A 129 -17.53 -17.47 -9.21
CA VAL A 129 -17.38 -16.19 -9.90
C VAL A 129 -16.18 -16.23 -10.83
N TRP A 130 -16.41 -15.83 -12.07
CA TRP A 130 -15.40 -15.76 -13.14
C TRP A 130 -15.67 -14.57 -14.04
N PRO A 131 -14.63 -14.04 -14.68
CA PRO A 131 -14.82 -13.17 -15.81
C PRO A 131 -15.71 -13.81 -16.88
N GLN A 132 -16.67 -13.06 -17.38
CA GLN A 132 -17.62 -13.50 -18.41
C GLN A 132 -17.33 -12.77 -19.72
N LEU A 133 -17.84 -13.30 -20.84
CA LEU A 133 -17.88 -12.54 -22.09
C LEU A 133 -18.79 -11.33 -21.89
N ASP A 134 -18.25 -10.14 -22.11
CA ASP A 134 -18.96 -8.88 -21.91
C ASP A 134 -19.87 -8.59 -23.12
N GLU A 135 -21.14 -8.30 -22.86
CA GLU A 135 -22.12 -8.03 -23.92
C GLU A 135 -21.91 -6.66 -24.58
N HIS A 136 -21.20 -5.76 -23.91
CA HIS A 136 -21.01 -4.37 -24.33
C HIS A 136 -19.60 -4.05 -24.78
N LEU A 137 -18.62 -4.89 -24.46
CA LEU A 137 -17.22 -4.67 -24.79
C LEU A 137 -16.76 -5.62 -25.89
N GLN A 138 -16.20 -5.06 -26.94
CA GLN A 138 -15.69 -5.79 -28.09
C GLN A 138 -14.24 -5.46 -28.38
N ASP A 139 -13.53 -6.39 -28.99
CA ASP A 139 -12.21 -6.13 -29.55
C ASP A 139 -12.33 -5.41 -30.92
N LEU A 140 -11.18 -5.10 -31.55
CA LEU A 140 -11.16 -4.42 -32.84
C LEU A 140 -11.81 -5.24 -33.99
N ASP A 141 -11.93 -6.54 -33.82
CA ASP A 141 -12.55 -7.45 -34.77
C ASP A 141 -14.06 -7.65 -34.50
N GLY A 142 -14.59 -6.99 -33.47
CA GLY A 142 -15.99 -7.08 -33.05
C GLY A 142 -16.31 -8.32 -32.22
N ASN A 143 -15.30 -9.04 -31.72
CA ASN A 143 -15.53 -10.17 -30.81
C ASN A 143 -15.71 -9.69 -29.37
N PRO A 144 -16.65 -10.29 -28.61
CA PRO A 144 -16.82 -9.94 -27.21
C PRO A 144 -15.56 -10.30 -26.40
N VAL A 145 -15.16 -9.42 -25.47
CA VAL A 145 -14.01 -9.63 -24.59
C VAL A 145 -14.44 -10.18 -23.24
N PHE A 146 -13.57 -10.94 -22.59
CA PHE A 146 -13.81 -11.33 -21.20
C PHE A 146 -13.63 -10.13 -20.28
N SER A 147 -14.57 -9.93 -19.35
CA SER A 147 -14.49 -8.90 -18.31
C SER A 147 -14.99 -9.45 -16.96
N ALA A 148 -14.49 -8.84 -15.89
CA ALA A 148 -14.99 -9.01 -14.54
C ALA A 148 -15.87 -7.80 -14.16
N ARG A 149 -16.91 -7.54 -14.97
CA ARG A 149 -17.86 -6.44 -14.79
C ARG A 149 -18.80 -6.71 -13.62
N MET A 150 -18.94 -5.73 -12.72
CA MET A 150 -19.94 -5.76 -11.66
C MET A 150 -21.33 -5.39 -12.23
N PRO A 151 -22.35 -6.24 -12.06
CA PRO A 151 -23.64 -6.05 -12.73
C PRO A 151 -24.46 -4.88 -12.17
N ASP A 152 -24.40 -4.64 -10.88
CA ASP A 152 -25.39 -3.82 -10.17
C ASP A 152 -24.83 -2.45 -9.71
N LEU A 153 -24.05 -1.79 -10.55
CA LEU A 153 -23.66 -0.41 -10.25
C LEU A 153 -24.80 0.52 -10.64
N GLU A 154 -25.48 1.07 -9.63
CA GLU A 154 -26.55 2.05 -9.82
C GLU A 154 -26.02 3.38 -10.38
N PRO A 155 -26.81 4.07 -11.23
CA PRO A 155 -26.45 5.42 -11.66
C PRO A 155 -26.36 6.37 -10.46
N PRO A 156 -25.54 7.45 -10.55
CA PRO A 156 -25.33 8.37 -9.45
C PRO A 156 -26.62 9.01 -8.97
N LEU A 157 -26.85 9.01 -7.67
CA LEU A 157 -28.01 9.67 -7.03
C LEU A 157 -27.86 11.19 -6.96
N ASP A 158 -26.66 11.72 -7.15
CA ASP A 158 -26.32 13.12 -6.93
C ASP A 158 -25.81 13.79 -8.21
N ASP A 159 -26.57 14.76 -8.72
CA ASP A 159 -26.25 15.53 -9.93
C ASP A 159 -24.93 16.33 -9.82
N ARG A 160 -24.45 16.62 -8.60
CA ARG A 160 -23.22 17.40 -8.37
C ARG A 160 -21.98 16.78 -9.00
N TRP A 161 -21.95 15.46 -9.07
CA TRP A 161 -20.81 14.70 -9.60
C TRP A 161 -21.14 13.96 -10.90
N ALA A 162 -22.31 14.21 -11.47
CA ALA A 162 -22.77 13.57 -12.70
C ALA A 162 -21.93 13.94 -13.93
N THR A 163 -21.23 15.08 -13.87
CA THR A 163 -20.36 15.51 -14.97
C THR A 163 -18.91 15.15 -14.67
N LEU A 164 -18.36 14.24 -15.45
CA LEU A 164 -16.95 13.90 -15.41
C LEU A 164 -16.11 15.09 -15.90
N PRO A 165 -14.96 15.39 -15.25
CA PRO A 165 -14.00 16.34 -15.78
C PRO A 165 -13.52 15.96 -17.17
N GLU A 166 -13.21 16.96 -17.98
CA GLU A 166 -12.69 16.77 -19.34
C GLU A 166 -11.48 15.83 -19.34
N GLY A 167 -11.48 14.87 -20.26
CA GLY A 167 -10.41 13.89 -20.42
C GLY A 167 -10.44 12.69 -19.46
N LEU A 168 -11.43 12.58 -18.57
CA LEU A 168 -11.66 11.34 -17.82
C LEU A 168 -12.52 10.36 -18.63
N PRO A 169 -12.15 9.08 -18.68
CA PRO A 169 -12.91 8.05 -19.37
C PRO A 169 -14.21 7.69 -18.59
N GLU A 170 -15.21 7.16 -19.29
CA GLU A 170 -16.52 6.79 -18.71
C GLU A 170 -16.40 5.78 -17.57
N ARG A 171 -15.44 4.85 -17.64
CA ARG A 171 -15.18 3.90 -16.55
C ARG A 171 -14.88 4.57 -15.20
N THR A 172 -14.46 5.85 -15.21
CA THR A 172 -14.22 6.61 -13.97
C THR A 172 -15.50 6.78 -13.17
N GLU A 173 -16.65 6.87 -13.83
CA GLU A 173 -17.94 6.90 -13.15
C GLU A 173 -18.22 5.60 -12.37
N ARG A 174 -17.94 4.45 -12.98
CA ARG A 174 -18.06 3.15 -12.31
C ARG A 174 -17.13 3.07 -11.09
N ALA A 175 -15.87 3.49 -11.25
CA ALA A 175 -14.91 3.56 -10.15
C ALA A 175 -15.38 4.53 -9.04
N ARG A 176 -16.01 5.67 -9.39
CA ARG A 176 -16.58 6.63 -8.45
C ARG A 176 -17.68 6.00 -7.58
N GLN A 177 -18.59 5.26 -8.18
CA GLN A 177 -19.67 4.59 -7.45
C GLN A 177 -19.12 3.56 -6.47
N LEU A 178 -18.14 2.78 -6.90
CA LEU A 178 -17.45 1.81 -6.07
C LEU A 178 -16.71 2.49 -4.90
N LEU A 179 -16.00 3.58 -5.17
CA LEU A 179 -15.31 4.37 -4.15
C LEU A 179 -16.30 4.91 -3.11
N THR A 180 -17.40 5.50 -3.57
CA THR A 180 -18.43 6.06 -2.69
C THR A 180 -19.00 4.99 -1.77
N LYS A 181 -19.38 3.84 -2.32
CA LYS A 181 -19.91 2.70 -1.56
C LYS A 181 -18.95 2.24 -0.46
N VAL A 182 -17.70 1.95 -0.82
CA VAL A 182 -16.68 1.46 0.11
C VAL A 182 -16.33 2.52 1.16
N TRP A 183 -16.24 3.79 0.75
CA TRP A 183 -15.94 4.88 1.68
C TRP A 183 -17.09 5.15 2.65
N GLN A 184 -18.33 5.13 2.20
CA GLN A 184 -19.49 5.26 3.09
C GLN A 184 -19.52 4.16 4.17
N GLY A 185 -19.28 2.92 3.79
CA GLY A 185 -19.21 1.80 4.72
C GLY A 185 -18.14 1.98 5.78
N LEU A 186 -16.89 2.26 5.37
CA LEU A 186 -15.79 2.43 6.31
C LEU A 186 -15.93 3.71 7.15
N ALA A 187 -16.32 4.85 6.54
CA ALA A 187 -16.46 6.13 7.24
C ALA A 187 -17.51 6.08 8.35
N SER A 188 -18.62 5.37 8.13
CA SER A 188 -19.65 5.15 9.16
C SER A 188 -19.05 4.46 10.39
N ARG A 189 -18.29 3.40 10.20
CA ARG A 189 -17.64 2.67 11.31
C ARG A 189 -16.53 3.47 12.00
N VAL A 190 -15.80 4.30 11.24
CA VAL A 190 -14.83 5.26 11.81
C VAL A 190 -15.54 6.26 12.73
N LEU A 191 -16.70 6.78 12.32
CA LEU A 191 -17.51 7.71 13.13
C LEU A 191 -18.11 7.02 14.36
N ASP A 192 -18.58 5.78 14.23
CA ASP A 192 -19.08 5.00 15.38
C ASP A 192 -17.98 4.80 16.43
N THR A 193 -16.76 4.52 15.98
CA THR A 193 -15.58 4.41 16.86
C THR A 193 -15.25 5.76 17.53
N ALA A 194 -15.40 6.88 16.81
CA ALA A 194 -15.25 8.23 17.38
C ALA A 194 -16.27 8.47 18.50
N GLY A 195 -17.51 8.05 18.29
CA GLY A 195 -18.58 8.14 19.29
C GLY A 195 -18.25 7.38 20.57
N GLN A 196 -17.75 6.16 20.44
CA GLN A 196 -17.33 5.35 21.58
C GLN A 196 -16.14 5.98 22.32
N ALA A 197 -15.14 6.49 21.61
CA ALA A 197 -13.99 7.14 22.20
C ALA A 197 -14.36 8.44 22.95
N ALA A 198 -15.23 9.26 22.37
CA ALA A 198 -15.75 10.46 23.01
C ALA A 198 -16.57 10.14 24.28
N TRP A 199 -17.40 9.10 24.24
CA TRP A 199 -18.17 8.62 25.38
C TRP A 199 -17.26 8.09 26.50
N GLN A 200 -16.20 7.36 26.18
CA GLN A 200 -15.23 6.86 27.15
C GLN A 200 -14.44 7.99 27.81
N ALA A 201 -14.09 9.03 27.05
CA ALA A 201 -13.41 10.21 27.60
C ALA A 201 -14.29 11.02 28.58
N LEU A 202 -15.61 10.95 28.43
CA LEU A 202 -16.57 11.61 29.33
C LEU A 202 -16.85 10.81 30.62
N LYS A 203 -16.53 9.52 30.69
CA LYS A 203 -16.66 8.73 31.92
C LYS A 203 -15.60 9.17 32.92
N PRO A 204 -15.98 9.59 34.16
CA PRO A 204 -15.02 9.87 35.20
C PRO A 204 -14.18 8.61 35.44
N SER A 205 -12.86 8.77 35.46
CA SER A 205 -11.94 7.67 35.75
C SER A 205 -12.24 7.15 37.15
N PRO A 206 -12.55 5.85 37.35
CA PRO A 206 -12.81 5.30 38.67
C PRO A 206 -11.64 5.45 39.66
N LEU A 207 -10.42 5.71 39.14
CA LEU A 207 -9.22 5.96 39.93
C LEU A 207 -9.12 7.39 40.47
N ALA A 208 -9.98 8.33 40.06
CA ALA A 208 -9.97 9.70 40.55
C ALA A 208 -10.67 9.86 41.90
N ASP A 209 -11.56 8.93 42.27
CA ASP A 209 -12.27 8.98 43.53
C ASP A 209 -11.54 8.27 44.69
N GLU A 210 -10.60 7.36 44.42
CA GLU A 210 -9.80 6.70 45.46
C GLU A 210 -8.60 7.52 45.96
N GLN A 211 -8.25 8.62 45.32
CA GLN A 211 -7.15 9.50 45.73
C GLN A 211 -7.61 10.85 46.28
N ARG A 212 -8.81 10.96 46.87
CA ARG A 212 -9.10 12.06 47.77
C ARG A 212 -8.51 11.73 49.14
N PRO A 213 -7.42 12.41 49.58
CA PRO A 213 -6.98 12.30 50.95
C PRO A 213 -8.04 12.96 51.82
N SER A 214 -8.86 12.13 52.50
CA SER A 214 -9.58 12.56 53.68
C SER A 214 -8.55 12.74 54.78
N ASP A 215 -7.97 13.90 54.86
CA ASP A 215 -7.39 14.50 56.07
C ASP A 215 -6.48 15.65 55.69
N LEU A 216 -7.02 16.82 55.54
CA LEU A 216 -6.26 18.06 55.57
C LEU A 216 -6.39 18.69 56.94
N SER A 217 -5.47 18.36 57.83
CA SER A 217 -5.09 19.26 58.91
C SER A 217 -4.24 20.40 58.35
N PRO A 218 -4.54 21.65 58.66
CA PRO A 218 -3.75 22.77 58.17
C PRO A 218 -2.50 22.93 59.02
N SER A 219 -1.35 22.51 58.56
CA SER A 219 -0.06 22.92 59.11
C SER A 219 0.65 23.83 58.12
N HIS A 220 0.79 25.07 58.59
CA HIS A 220 1.63 26.10 58.00
C HIS A 220 3.07 25.63 57.83
N LEU A 221 3.56 25.65 56.60
CA LEU A 221 4.97 25.98 56.31
C LEU A 221 5.06 26.64 54.93
N ALA A 222 5.50 27.89 55.00
CA ALA A 222 5.73 28.75 53.85
C ALA A 222 6.89 28.23 52.98
N GLY A 223 6.72 28.37 51.68
CA GLY A 223 7.80 28.68 50.77
C GLY A 223 8.57 27.52 50.17
N VAL A 224 7.98 26.71 49.32
CA VAL A 224 8.55 26.26 48.05
C VAL A 224 7.39 26.03 47.10
N ALA A 225 7.20 26.91 46.16
CA ALA A 225 6.34 26.64 45.01
C ALA A 225 6.93 25.45 44.27
N GLN A 226 6.51 24.24 44.59
CA GLN A 226 6.69 23.10 43.69
C GLN A 226 5.92 23.45 42.44
N GLN A 227 6.64 23.86 41.43
CA GLN A 227 6.14 23.86 40.04
C GLN A 227 5.63 22.44 39.80
N ARG A 228 4.30 22.25 39.85
CA ARG A 228 3.67 21.06 39.27
C ARG A 228 4.24 20.95 37.88
N PRO A 229 4.78 19.79 37.48
CA PRO A 229 5.13 19.59 36.08
C PRO A 229 3.86 19.94 35.32
N VAL A 230 3.99 20.90 34.39
CA VAL A 230 2.95 21.19 33.39
C VAL A 230 2.70 19.85 32.73
N THR A 231 1.57 19.23 33.08
CA THR A 231 1.13 18.01 32.43
C THR A 231 0.99 18.39 30.98
N GLY A 232 2.00 18.00 30.16
CA GLY A 232 1.99 18.23 28.73
C GLY A 232 0.68 17.65 28.20
N THR A 233 -0.14 18.50 27.60
CA THR A 233 -1.36 18.06 26.93
C THR A 233 -0.99 16.94 26.00
N ALA A 234 -1.59 15.76 26.19
CA ALA A 234 -1.36 14.60 25.34
C ALA A 234 -1.53 15.03 23.87
N PRO A 235 -0.65 14.59 22.97
CA PRO A 235 -0.75 14.99 21.58
C PRO A 235 -2.11 14.58 21.01
N VAL A 236 -2.79 15.54 20.36
CA VAL A 236 -4.08 15.28 19.71
C VAL A 236 -3.87 14.26 18.61
N PRO A 237 -4.62 13.14 18.59
CA PRO A 237 -4.51 12.14 17.55
C PRO A 237 -4.71 12.74 16.14
N GLN A 238 -3.99 12.23 15.17
CA GLN A 238 -4.05 12.70 13.77
C GLN A 238 -4.45 11.58 12.86
N MET A 239 -5.47 11.81 12.02
CA MET A 239 -5.92 10.91 10.98
C MET A 239 -5.63 11.51 9.61
N VAL A 240 -4.99 10.75 8.75
CA VAL A 240 -4.78 11.09 7.35
C VAL A 240 -5.69 10.21 6.50
N VAL A 241 -6.45 10.79 5.59
CA VAL A 241 -7.18 10.06 4.55
C VAL A 241 -6.38 10.17 3.25
N GLY A 242 -5.78 9.08 2.84
CA GLY A 242 -5.01 8.92 1.62
C GLY A 242 -5.87 8.36 0.50
N VAL A 243 -6.05 9.14 -0.55
CA VAL A 243 -6.84 8.75 -1.72
C VAL A 243 -5.89 8.41 -2.85
N LEU A 244 -5.92 7.16 -3.31
CA LEU A 244 -5.08 6.68 -4.40
C LEU A 244 -5.67 7.15 -5.74
N VAL A 245 -4.82 7.70 -6.58
CA VAL A 245 -5.19 8.16 -7.93
C VAL A 245 -4.11 7.78 -8.95
N PRO A 246 -4.45 7.60 -10.25
CA PRO A 246 -3.46 7.41 -11.28
C PRO A 246 -2.51 8.61 -11.40
N ALA A 247 -1.21 8.38 -11.49
CA ALA A 247 -0.22 9.45 -11.59
C ALA A 247 -0.36 10.29 -12.88
N GLY A 248 -1.01 9.75 -13.92
CA GLY A 248 -1.26 10.45 -15.17
C GLY A 248 -2.42 11.45 -15.13
N TRP A 249 -3.18 11.52 -14.03
CA TRP A 249 -4.28 12.46 -13.90
C TRP A 249 -3.78 13.89 -13.71
N THR A 250 -4.48 14.85 -14.33
CA THR A 250 -4.24 16.28 -14.11
C THR A 250 -4.65 16.69 -12.69
N GLU A 251 -4.15 17.82 -12.22
CA GLU A 251 -4.50 18.34 -10.90
C GLU A 251 -6.03 18.53 -10.75
N ALA A 252 -6.73 19.03 -11.79
CA ALA A 252 -8.18 19.18 -11.76
C ALA A 252 -8.91 17.85 -11.58
N GLN A 253 -8.47 16.79 -12.26
CA GLN A 253 -9.03 15.43 -12.14
C GLN A 253 -8.78 14.86 -10.74
N GLN A 254 -7.57 15.06 -10.21
CA GLN A 254 -7.22 14.64 -8.86
C GLN A 254 -8.05 15.37 -7.79
N GLN A 255 -8.23 16.69 -7.93
CA GLN A 255 -9.05 17.49 -7.01
C GLN A 255 -10.53 17.12 -7.07
N TRP A 256 -11.05 16.81 -8.25
CA TRP A 256 -12.42 16.30 -8.40
C TRP A 256 -12.62 15.01 -7.61
N TRP A 257 -11.69 14.05 -7.75
CA TRP A 257 -11.74 12.78 -7.03
C TRP A 257 -11.65 12.94 -5.51
N LEU A 258 -10.79 13.85 -5.06
CA LEU A 258 -10.68 14.22 -3.65
C LEU A 258 -11.98 14.87 -3.14
N GLY A 259 -12.59 15.74 -3.93
CA GLY A 259 -13.86 16.41 -3.60
C GLY A 259 -14.98 15.41 -3.30
N ILE A 260 -15.11 14.36 -4.12
CA ILE A 260 -16.09 13.28 -3.89
C ILE A 260 -15.87 12.63 -2.52
N THR A 261 -14.63 12.26 -2.20
CA THR A 261 -14.32 11.60 -0.93
C THR A 261 -14.58 12.52 0.27
N GLN A 262 -14.31 13.81 0.13
CA GLN A 262 -14.58 14.81 1.17
C GLN A 262 -16.08 15.05 1.36
N ASP A 263 -16.86 15.01 0.29
CA ASP A 263 -18.32 15.22 0.37
C ASP A 263 -19.01 14.05 1.07
N VAL A 264 -18.63 12.82 0.74
CA VAL A 264 -19.12 11.62 1.47
C VAL A 264 -18.85 11.74 2.97
N TRP A 265 -17.62 12.13 3.35
CA TRP A 265 -17.29 12.33 4.76
C TRP A 265 -18.11 13.46 5.38
N ARG A 266 -18.24 14.61 4.71
CA ARG A 266 -18.97 15.77 5.20
C ARG A 266 -20.44 15.44 5.47
N GLU A 267 -21.05 14.67 4.59
CA GLU A 267 -22.43 14.19 4.76
C GLU A 267 -22.59 13.34 6.01
N LEU A 268 -21.74 12.34 6.19
CA LEU A 268 -21.77 11.42 7.33
C LEU A 268 -21.41 12.11 8.64
N ALA A 269 -20.46 13.03 8.61
CA ALA A 269 -19.96 13.72 9.80
C ALA A 269 -20.76 15.00 10.17
N GLN A 270 -21.86 15.30 9.50
CA GLN A 270 -22.65 16.53 9.75
C GLN A 270 -23.06 16.72 11.21
N SER A 271 -23.40 15.61 11.91
CA SER A 271 -23.81 15.64 13.32
C SER A 271 -22.67 15.90 14.31
N TRP A 272 -21.42 15.75 13.86
CA TRP A 272 -20.23 15.89 14.70
C TRP A 272 -19.68 17.32 14.76
N GLY A 273 -19.86 18.13 13.71
CA GLY A 273 -19.23 19.43 13.59
C GLY A 273 -17.73 19.36 13.81
N ASP A 274 -17.20 20.21 14.70
CA ASP A 274 -15.79 20.20 15.13
C ASP A 274 -15.50 19.26 16.33
N GLY A 275 -16.45 18.41 16.69
CA GLY A 275 -16.39 17.56 17.90
C GLY A 275 -15.63 16.25 17.78
N LEU A 276 -14.94 15.97 16.66
CA LEU A 276 -14.15 14.75 16.51
C LEU A 276 -12.97 14.70 17.47
N PRO A 277 -12.68 13.54 18.09
CA PRO A 277 -11.60 13.38 19.05
C PRO A 277 -10.19 13.40 18.44
N TRP A 278 -10.09 13.57 17.13
CA TRP A 278 -8.83 13.66 16.36
C TRP A 278 -8.88 14.74 15.29
N ARG A 279 -7.70 15.16 14.82
CA ARG A 279 -7.56 16.04 13.66
C ARG A 279 -7.51 15.21 12.39
N MET A 280 -8.24 15.63 11.37
CA MET A 280 -8.31 14.97 10.08
C MET A 280 -7.61 15.80 9.00
N SER A 281 -6.89 15.13 8.11
CA SER A 281 -6.27 15.73 6.93
C SER A 281 -6.43 14.79 5.73
N TRP A 282 -6.41 15.38 4.54
CA TRP A 282 -6.61 14.68 3.28
C TRP A 282 -5.34 14.73 2.45
N ARG A 283 -5.02 13.64 1.78
CA ARG A 283 -3.85 13.56 0.92
C ARG A 283 -4.13 12.72 -0.31
N LEU A 284 -3.82 13.28 -1.48
CA LEU A 284 -3.78 12.51 -2.73
C LEU A 284 -2.46 11.75 -2.84
N TRP A 285 -2.55 10.51 -3.31
CA TRP A 285 -1.40 9.65 -3.57
C TRP A 285 -1.40 9.24 -5.05
N PRO A 286 -0.77 10.05 -5.93
CA PRO A 286 -0.63 9.69 -7.33
C PRO A 286 0.37 8.56 -7.49
N LEU A 287 -0.10 7.43 -8.04
CA LEU A 287 0.67 6.20 -8.17
C LEU A 287 0.87 5.82 -9.63
N GLN A 288 2.08 5.38 -9.98
CA GLN A 288 2.40 4.80 -11.29
C GLN A 288 1.97 3.33 -11.36
N THR A 289 2.09 2.61 -10.26
CA THR A 289 1.65 1.23 -10.10
C THR A 289 0.95 1.06 -8.75
N PRO A 290 -0.02 0.14 -8.65
CA PRO A 290 -0.76 -0.09 -7.41
C PRO A 290 0.16 -0.41 -6.21
N GLU A 291 1.17 -1.22 -6.43
CA GLU A 291 2.08 -1.72 -5.38
C GLU A 291 2.95 -0.63 -4.77
N ALA A 292 3.13 0.51 -5.47
CA ALA A 292 3.94 1.63 -4.98
C ALA A 292 3.40 2.22 -3.66
N VAL A 293 2.11 2.06 -3.36
CA VAL A 293 1.51 2.48 -2.08
C VAL A 293 2.21 1.85 -0.89
N TRP A 294 2.66 0.60 -1.00
CA TRP A 294 3.25 -0.14 0.11
C TRP A 294 4.62 0.39 0.53
N SER A 295 5.39 0.95 -0.41
CA SER A 295 6.63 1.66 -0.08
C SER A 295 6.35 2.94 0.73
N GLU A 296 5.26 3.65 0.41
CA GLU A 296 4.83 4.82 1.18
C GLU A 296 4.31 4.43 2.57
N VAL A 297 3.55 3.33 2.66
CA VAL A 297 3.08 2.77 3.94
C VAL A 297 4.25 2.34 4.81
N ASP A 298 5.28 1.69 4.24
CA ASP A 298 6.49 1.33 5.00
C ASP A 298 7.23 2.57 5.53
N ARG A 299 7.33 3.62 4.72
CA ARG A 299 7.93 4.90 5.15
C ARG A 299 7.15 5.56 6.30
N LEU A 300 5.82 5.50 6.25
CA LEU A 300 4.98 5.99 7.35
C LEU A 300 5.13 5.13 8.60
N ALA A 301 5.15 3.81 8.47
CA ALA A 301 5.38 2.89 9.58
C ALA A 301 6.70 3.18 10.30
N LEU A 302 7.79 3.42 9.53
CA LEU A 302 9.07 3.86 10.08
C LEU A 302 8.98 5.20 10.83
N SER A 303 8.21 6.15 10.30
CA SER A 303 7.98 7.43 10.96
C SER A 303 7.22 7.25 12.27
N TRP A 304 6.17 6.42 12.27
CA TRP A 304 5.37 6.11 13.46
C TRP A 304 6.19 5.38 14.54
N ALA A 305 7.01 4.41 14.12
CA ALA A 305 7.92 3.72 15.03
C ALA A 305 8.85 4.68 15.77
N ARG A 306 9.38 5.69 15.07
CA ARG A 306 10.32 6.67 15.64
C ARG A 306 9.67 7.74 16.49
N GLN A 307 8.44 8.15 16.15
CA GLN A 307 7.77 9.28 16.79
C GLN A 307 6.94 8.87 18.00
N GLY A 308 6.38 7.65 18.00
CA GLY A 308 5.52 7.14 19.08
C GLY A 308 4.24 7.96 19.34
N VAL A 309 3.77 8.72 18.33
CA VAL A 309 2.59 9.58 18.44
C VAL A 309 1.33 8.89 17.91
N PRO A 310 0.13 9.26 18.41
CA PRO A 310 -1.12 8.69 17.94
C PRO A 310 -1.45 9.20 16.52
N GLN A 311 -1.19 8.35 15.53
CA GLN A 311 -1.48 8.63 14.13
C GLN A 311 -2.26 7.48 13.51
N SER A 312 -3.15 7.79 12.58
CA SER A 312 -3.83 6.80 11.75
C SER A 312 -3.90 7.23 10.29
N LEU A 313 -4.12 6.26 9.43
CA LEU A 313 -4.18 6.40 7.98
C LEU A 313 -5.36 5.60 7.46
N VAL A 314 -6.27 6.27 6.79
CA VAL A 314 -7.28 5.62 5.95
C VAL A 314 -6.76 5.65 4.52
N LEU A 315 -6.71 4.50 3.85
CA LEU A 315 -6.37 4.38 2.44
C LEU A 315 -7.62 4.04 1.64
N LEU A 316 -7.84 4.75 0.54
CA LEU A 316 -8.97 4.55 -0.35
C LEU A 316 -8.47 4.31 -1.76
N ALA A 317 -8.92 3.22 -2.39
CA ALA A 317 -8.63 2.90 -3.78
C ALA A 317 -9.89 2.40 -4.49
N ALA A 318 -10.13 2.89 -5.70
CA ALA A 318 -11.11 2.33 -6.62
C ALA A 318 -10.59 2.48 -8.04
N ASP A 319 -10.92 1.53 -8.89
CA ASP A 319 -10.59 1.57 -10.31
C ASP A 319 -11.58 0.72 -11.10
N SER A 320 -11.69 1.04 -12.39
CA SER A 320 -12.42 0.24 -13.35
C SER A 320 -11.68 0.24 -14.69
N ALA A 321 -11.61 -0.91 -15.32
CA ALA A 321 -11.11 -1.07 -16.68
C ALA A 321 -12.26 -1.41 -17.67
N ILE A 322 -13.50 -1.17 -17.26
CA ILE A 322 -14.72 -1.56 -17.98
C ILE A 322 -15.20 -0.38 -18.84
N ASP A 323 -14.50 -0.10 -19.94
CA ASP A 323 -14.94 0.77 -21.04
C ASP A 323 -14.20 0.45 -22.34
N GLU A 324 -14.74 0.90 -23.48
CA GLU A 324 -14.15 0.67 -24.81
C GLU A 324 -12.74 1.25 -24.94
N ALA A 325 -12.52 2.45 -24.41
CA ALA A 325 -11.20 3.10 -24.48
C ALA A 325 -10.12 2.32 -23.72
N ALA A 326 -10.47 1.68 -22.59
CA ALA A 326 -9.54 0.81 -21.88
C ALA A 326 -9.23 -0.46 -22.66
N ILE A 327 -10.23 -1.04 -23.33
CA ILE A 327 -10.05 -2.23 -24.18
C ILE A 327 -9.14 -1.91 -25.35
N GLU A 328 -9.40 -0.83 -26.10
CA GLU A 328 -8.56 -0.40 -27.21
C GLU A 328 -7.11 -0.13 -26.78
N GLN A 329 -6.93 0.56 -25.66
CA GLN A 329 -5.60 0.84 -25.12
C GLN A 329 -4.83 -0.44 -24.78
N ARG A 330 -5.49 -1.41 -24.13
CA ARG A 330 -4.88 -2.69 -23.76
C ARG A 330 -4.60 -3.56 -24.99
N LEU A 331 -5.49 -3.57 -25.97
CA LEU A 331 -5.24 -4.23 -27.28
C LEU A 331 -4.02 -3.64 -27.97
N GLY A 332 -3.95 -2.31 -28.07
CA GLY A 332 -2.82 -1.62 -28.70
C GLY A 332 -1.46 -1.90 -28.02
N ARG A 333 -1.48 -2.26 -26.73
CA ARG A 333 -0.28 -2.66 -25.96
C ARG A 333 -0.03 -4.17 -25.93
N GLY A 334 -0.94 -4.98 -26.47
CA GLY A 334 -0.87 -6.44 -26.34
C GLY A 334 -1.01 -6.90 -24.88
N GLU A 335 -1.82 -6.20 -24.09
CA GLU A 335 -2.04 -6.50 -22.65
C GLU A 335 -3.41 -7.11 -22.39
N LEU A 336 -4.31 -7.15 -23.36
CA LEU A 336 -5.65 -7.70 -23.20
C LEU A 336 -5.66 -9.22 -23.36
N PHE A 337 -6.41 -9.90 -22.48
CA PHE A 337 -6.70 -11.32 -22.64
C PHE A 337 -7.63 -11.52 -23.85
N THR A 338 -7.19 -12.31 -24.80
CA THR A 338 -7.97 -12.71 -25.98
C THR A 338 -7.70 -14.19 -26.29
N ALA A 339 -8.49 -14.77 -27.19
CA ALA A 339 -8.26 -16.13 -27.66
C ALA A 339 -6.84 -16.34 -28.25
N LEU A 340 -6.27 -15.30 -28.85
CA LEU A 340 -4.92 -15.31 -29.43
C LEU A 340 -3.83 -14.89 -28.44
N HIS A 341 -4.19 -14.18 -27.36
CA HIS A 341 -3.26 -13.65 -26.37
C HIS A 341 -3.68 -14.01 -24.93
N GLN A 342 -3.49 -15.26 -24.56
CA GLN A 342 -3.89 -15.81 -23.25
C GLN A 342 -3.02 -15.30 -22.08
N GLN A 343 -1.91 -14.62 -22.34
CA GLN A 343 -1.05 -13.98 -21.34
C GLN A 343 -1.50 -12.55 -21.02
N GLY A 344 -2.53 -12.06 -21.66
CA GLY A 344 -3.13 -10.75 -21.40
C GLY A 344 -3.89 -10.73 -20.05
N ARG A 345 -4.29 -9.53 -19.64
CA ARG A 345 -5.09 -9.30 -18.44
C ARG A 345 -6.56 -9.25 -18.78
N VAL A 346 -7.38 -9.81 -17.94
CA VAL A 346 -8.83 -9.65 -18.02
C VAL A 346 -9.22 -8.34 -17.36
N PRO A 347 -9.93 -7.42 -18.03
CA PRO A 347 -10.42 -6.19 -17.42
C PRO A 347 -11.33 -6.48 -16.23
N GLY A 348 -11.13 -5.76 -15.15
CA GLY A 348 -11.93 -5.87 -13.95
C GLY A 348 -12.17 -4.50 -13.31
N GLU A 349 -12.89 -4.50 -12.22
CA GLU A 349 -13.18 -3.30 -11.43
C GLU A 349 -13.40 -3.64 -9.97
N GLY A 350 -13.17 -2.68 -9.08
CA GLY A 350 -13.37 -2.85 -7.66
C GLY A 350 -12.93 -1.65 -6.84
N ALA A 351 -13.23 -1.71 -5.56
CA ALA A 351 -12.76 -0.75 -4.59
C ALA A 351 -12.40 -1.42 -3.27
N ALA A 352 -11.47 -0.81 -2.56
CA ALA A 352 -11.12 -1.21 -1.20
C ALA A 352 -10.69 -0.01 -0.36
N ALA A 353 -10.92 -0.11 0.93
CA ALA A 353 -10.47 0.84 1.93
C ALA A 353 -9.84 0.11 3.12
N LEU A 354 -8.80 0.71 3.69
CA LEU A 354 -8.11 0.20 4.89
C LEU A 354 -7.98 1.32 5.91
N TRP A 355 -8.22 1.00 7.18
CA TRP A 355 -7.93 1.91 8.30
C TRP A 355 -6.77 1.36 9.12
N LEU A 356 -5.61 1.98 8.97
CA LEU A 356 -4.36 1.65 9.65
C LEU A 356 -4.11 2.65 10.79
N ALA A 357 -3.46 2.20 11.87
CA ALA A 357 -3.08 3.07 12.96
C ALA A 357 -1.73 2.71 13.57
N SER A 358 -1.09 3.70 14.20
CA SER A 358 0.08 3.47 15.04
C SER A 358 -0.34 2.74 16.34
N PRO A 359 0.57 2.01 17.02
CA PRO A 359 0.28 1.40 18.32
C PRO A 359 -0.19 2.40 19.39
N ALA A 360 0.19 3.68 19.23
CA ALA A 360 -0.22 4.75 20.15
C ALA A 360 -1.63 5.30 19.89
N TRP A 361 -2.33 4.84 18.82
CA TRP A 361 -3.69 5.28 18.52
C TRP A 361 -4.66 4.85 19.62
N PRO A 362 -5.58 5.74 20.07
CA PRO A 362 -6.52 5.42 21.14
C PRO A 362 -7.37 4.18 20.81
N GLY A 363 -7.39 3.23 21.72
CA GLY A 363 -8.20 2.00 21.62
C GLY A 363 -7.48 0.81 20.97
N VAL A 364 -6.30 0.99 20.36
CA VAL A 364 -5.51 -0.15 19.85
C VAL A 364 -5.13 -1.09 20.98
N GLY A 365 -5.36 -2.40 20.78
CA GLY A 365 -5.06 -3.43 21.79
C GLY A 365 -6.04 -3.48 22.96
N THR A 366 -7.15 -2.76 22.90
CA THR A 366 -8.26 -2.88 23.86
C THR A 366 -9.36 -3.76 23.31
N GLN A 367 -10.22 -4.30 24.19
CA GLN A 367 -11.41 -5.06 23.75
C GLN A 367 -12.43 -4.20 22.97
N ALA A 368 -12.35 -2.87 23.12
CA ALA A 368 -13.26 -1.96 22.44
C ALA A 368 -12.96 -1.80 20.94
N LEU A 369 -11.72 -2.10 20.51
CA LEU A 369 -11.29 -1.98 19.13
C LEU A 369 -10.59 -3.27 18.69
N SER A 370 -11.35 -4.18 18.08
CA SER A 370 -10.77 -5.38 17.46
C SER A 370 -9.79 -4.94 16.39
N SER A 371 -8.53 -5.30 16.54
CA SER A 371 -7.49 -4.91 15.58
C SER A 371 -6.58 -6.09 15.25
N LEU A 372 -6.12 -6.12 14.03
CA LEU A 372 -5.07 -7.03 13.57
C LEU A 372 -3.73 -6.30 13.53
N ALA A 373 -2.67 -7.02 13.78
CA ALA A 373 -1.32 -6.53 13.60
C ALA A 373 -0.91 -6.75 12.14
N LEU A 374 -0.60 -5.67 11.45
CA LEU A 374 -0.06 -5.66 10.09
C LEU A 374 1.46 -5.46 10.19
N SER A 375 2.24 -6.40 9.68
CA SER A 375 3.69 -6.26 9.60
C SER A 375 4.07 -5.12 8.65
N ARG A 376 5.27 -4.56 8.83
CA ARG A 376 5.81 -3.65 7.83
C ARG A 376 5.90 -4.36 6.47
N PRO A 377 5.44 -3.71 5.37
CA PRO A 377 5.53 -4.30 4.04
C PRO A 377 6.97 -4.67 3.65
N VAL A 378 7.12 -5.80 2.97
CA VAL A 378 8.37 -6.19 2.31
C VAL A 378 8.19 -5.96 0.83
N CYS A 379 8.87 -4.94 0.31
CA CYS A 379 8.83 -4.57 -1.10
C CYS A 379 10.17 -4.92 -1.75
N ALA A 380 10.13 -5.56 -2.92
CA ALA A 380 11.33 -5.88 -3.68
C ALA A 380 11.06 -5.82 -5.19
N GLU A 381 12.10 -5.51 -5.97
CA GLU A 381 12.03 -5.46 -7.42
C GLU A 381 12.83 -6.60 -8.05
N ARG A 382 12.28 -7.15 -9.11
CA ARG A 382 12.90 -8.21 -9.90
C ARG A 382 13.87 -7.60 -10.91
N ASP A 383 14.97 -8.29 -11.15
CA ASP A 383 15.91 -7.92 -12.22
C ASP A 383 15.32 -8.17 -13.62
N LYS A 384 14.40 -9.14 -13.72
CA LYS A 384 13.74 -9.53 -14.97
C LYS A 384 12.23 -9.47 -14.83
N SER A 385 11.56 -8.87 -15.81
CA SER A 385 10.10 -8.82 -15.88
C SER A 385 9.50 -10.23 -15.84
N ALA A 386 8.41 -10.39 -15.08
CA ALA A 386 7.64 -11.62 -15.05
C ALA A 386 6.83 -11.89 -16.34
N ASP A 387 6.77 -10.91 -17.26
CA ASP A 387 6.19 -11.05 -18.59
C ASP A 387 7.25 -11.40 -19.65
N ALA A 388 8.54 -11.45 -19.25
CA ALA A 388 9.61 -11.84 -20.16
C ALA A 388 9.62 -13.35 -20.41
N HIS A 389 10.00 -13.75 -21.64
CA HIS A 389 10.09 -15.16 -22.00
C HIS A 389 11.04 -15.95 -21.10
N GLY A 390 10.67 -17.20 -20.84
CA GLY A 390 11.45 -18.19 -20.09
C GLY A 390 10.98 -18.35 -18.64
N ARG A 391 11.70 -19.21 -17.90
CA ARG A 391 11.36 -19.52 -16.50
C ARG A 391 11.50 -18.27 -15.60
N ILE A 392 10.54 -18.07 -14.76
CA ILE A 392 10.52 -17.02 -13.75
C ILE A 392 11.13 -17.57 -12.46
N GLY A 393 12.14 -16.85 -11.94
CA GLY A 393 12.75 -17.23 -10.66
C GLY A 393 11.81 -16.90 -9.50
N THR A 394 11.72 -17.77 -8.53
CA THR A 394 10.84 -17.65 -7.36
C THR A 394 11.56 -17.16 -6.11
N GLN A 395 12.89 -17.13 -6.12
CA GLN A 395 13.72 -16.82 -4.96
C GLN A 395 13.42 -15.47 -4.32
N LEU A 396 13.17 -14.44 -5.13
CA LEU A 396 12.84 -13.12 -4.61
C LEU A 396 11.54 -13.14 -3.80
N LEU A 397 10.50 -13.76 -4.33
CA LEU A 397 9.22 -13.86 -3.64
C LEU A 397 9.33 -14.72 -2.37
N GLN A 398 10.08 -15.81 -2.40
CA GLN A 398 10.38 -16.63 -1.22
C GLN A 398 11.08 -15.82 -0.12
N GLN A 399 12.06 -15.00 -0.48
CA GLN A 399 12.74 -14.08 0.45
C GLN A 399 11.78 -13.06 1.04
N CYS A 400 10.91 -12.45 0.20
CA CYS A 400 9.89 -11.50 0.68
C CYS A 400 8.91 -12.16 1.66
N MET A 401 8.43 -13.37 1.36
CA MET A 401 7.53 -14.11 2.24
C MET A 401 8.20 -14.42 3.57
N THR A 402 9.42 -14.98 3.53
CA THR A 402 10.19 -15.32 4.73
C THR A 402 10.44 -14.08 5.60
N GLU A 403 10.83 -12.97 4.99
CA GLU A 403 11.08 -11.72 5.73
C GLU A 403 9.77 -11.14 6.32
N ALA A 404 8.65 -11.16 5.59
CA ALA A 404 7.37 -10.67 6.09
C ALA A 404 6.88 -11.49 7.29
N MET A 405 7.03 -12.81 7.24
CA MET A 405 6.72 -13.70 8.35
C MET A 405 7.63 -13.43 9.55
N ALA A 406 8.94 -13.25 9.32
CA ALA A 406 9.89 -12.90 10.37
C ALA A 406 9.58 -11.55 11.03
N ARG A 407 9.16 -10.54 10.27
CA ARG A 407 8.73 -9.24 10.81
C ARG A 407 7.46 -9.35 11.66
N SER A 408 6.58 -10.28 11.31
CA SER A 408 5.31 -10.45 12.03
C SER A 408 5.48 -11.08 13.41
N SER A 409 6.46 -11.97 13.62
CA SER A 409 6.58 -12.72 14.87
C SER A 409 8.03 -12.83 15.33
N GLU A 410 8.27 -12.44 16.60
CA GLU A 410 9.53 -12.72 17.30
C GLU A 410 9.51 -14.13 17.94
N GLU A 411 8.32 -14.68 18.22
CA GLU A 411 8.13 -15.96 18.86
C GLU A 411 7.71 -17.04 17.87
N VAL A 412 8.22 -18.26 18.08
CA VAL A 412 7.77 -19.44 17.35
C VAL A 412 6.36 -19.79 17.79
N VAL A 413 5.39 -19.56 16.92
CA VAL A 413 4.00 -19.94 17.17
C VAL A 413 3.87 -21.45 17.07
N PRO A 414 3.31 -22.14 18.09
CA PRO A 414 3.28 -23.60 18.13
C PRO A 414 2.55 -24.25 16.94
N GLN A 415 1.44 -23.66 16.49
CA GLN A 415 0.64 -24.15 15.36
C GLN A 415 0.09 -22.96 14.55
N PRO A 416 0.89 -22.35 13.68
CA PRO A 416 0.41 -21.29 12.81
C PRO A 416 -0.52 -21.87 11.73
N ALA A 417 -1.75 -21.36 11.65
CA ALA A 417 -2.66 -21.64 10.55
C ALA A 417 -2.63 -20.46 9.58
N TRP A 418 -2.10 -20.69 8.38
CA TRP A 418 -1.94 -19.65 7.37
C TRP A 418 -3.10 -19.65 6.37
N VAL A 419 -3.61 -18.45 6.08
CA VAL A 419 -4.38 -18.16 4.87
C VAL A 419 -3.57 -17.20 4.00
N VAL A 420 -3.57 -17.42 2.70
CA VAL A 420 -2.87 -16.58 1.73
C VAL A 420 -3.88 -15.88 0.83
N VAL A 421 -3.78 -14.57 0.71
CA VAL A 421 -4.58 -13.79 -0.23
C VAL A 421 -3.64 -13.11 -1.21
N SER A 422 -3.91 -13.27 -2.51
CA SER A 422 -3.06 -12.73 -3.56
C SER A 422 -3.87 -12.05 -4.66
N ASP A 423 -3.28 -11.05 -5.28
CA ASP A 423 -3.74 -10.44 -6.52
C ASP A 423 -3.44 -11.29 -7.78
N ALA A 424 -2.80 -12.45 -7.62
CA ALA A 424 -2.47 -13.34 -8.74
C ALA A 424 -3.70 -13.66 -9.59
N ASP A 425 -3.50 -13.58 -10.90
CA ASP A 425 -4.52 -13.91 -11.91
C ASP A 425 -4.24 -15.26 -12.60
N HIS A 426 -4.94 -15.52 -13.69
CA HIS A 426 -4.84 -16.75 -14.50
C HIS A 426 -3.49 -16.91 -15.21
N ARG A 427 -2.67 -15.85 -15.34
CA ARG A 427 -1.39 -15.91 -16.08
C ARG A 427 -0.42 -16.89 -15.44
N PRO A 428 0.11 -17.87 -16.20
CA PRO A 428 0.99 -18.90 -15.65
C PRO A 428 2.20 -18.35 -14.92
N SER A 429 2.74 -17.20 -15.39
CA SER A 429 3.89 -16.55 -14.76
C SER A 429 3.61 -16.12 -13.31
N ARG A 430 2.40 -15.64 -13.02
CA ARG A 430 1.98 -15.20 -11.68
C ARG A 430 1.63 -16.38 -10.80
N THR A 431 0.88 -17.32 -11.37
CA THR A 431 0.40 -18.51 -10.67
C THR A 431 1.55 -19.43 -10.27
N SER A 432 2.49 -19.73 -11.22
CA SER A 432 3.63 -20.60 -10.92
C SER A 432 4.57 -19.97 -9.90
N GLU A 433 4.88 -18.66 -10.03
CA GLU A 433 5.73 -17.98 -9.04
C GLU A 433 5.12 -18.04 -7.63
N LEU A 434 3.82 -17.79 -7.51
CA LEU A 434 3.12 -17.85 -6.23
C LEU A 434 3.16 -19.25 -5.63
N TYR A 435 2.70 -20.27 -6.37
CA TYR A 435 2.60 -21.62 -5.82
C TYR A 435 3.95 -22.29 -5.60
N GLU A 436 4.93 -22.11 -6.48
CA GLU A 436 6.29 -22.61 -6.25
C GLU A 436 6.90 -21.97 -4.99
N SER A 437 6.66 -20.66 -4.78
CA SER A 437 7.16 -19.98 -3.57
C SER A 437 6.46 -20.45 -2.30
N LEU A 438 5.14 -20.64 -2.35
CA LEU A 438 4.36 -21.14 -1.21
C LEU A 438 4.77 -22.58 -0.82
N THR A 439 5.03 -23.45 -1.80
CA THR A 439 5.47 -24.82 -1.55
C THR A 439 6.80 -24.86 -0.78
N GLU A 440 7.72 -23.94 -1.06
CA GLU A 440 9.00 -23.85 -0.37
C GLU A 440 8.89 -23.20 1.01
N VAL A 441 8.10 -22.13 1.14
CA VAL A 441 8.04 -21.33 2.38
C VAL A 441 7.01 -21.90 3.38
N LEU A 442 5.90 -22.42 2.87
CA LEU A 442 4.79 -22.97 3.66
C LEU A 442 4.42 -24.37 3.17
N PRO A 443 5.30 -25.38 3.34
CA PRO A 443 5.13 -26.71 2.73
C PRO A 443 3.91 -27.49 3.24
N THR A 444 3.34 -27.09 4.37
CA THR A 444 2.14 -27.72 4.96
C THR A 444 0.84 -27.04 4.53
N LEU A 445 0.92 -25.92 3.79
CA LEU A 445 -0.26 -25.19 3.34
C LEU A 445 -0.99 -25.99 2.25
N ASP A 446 -2.31 -26.18 2.41
CA ASP A 446 -3.14 -26.70 1.33
C ASP A 446 -3.54 -25.55 0.37
N PRO A 447 -3.01 -25.53 -0.86
CA PRO A 447 -3.29 -24.45 -1.79
C PRO A 447 -4.76 -24.33 -2.20
N LEU A 448 -5.54 -25.41 -2.13
CA LEU A 448 -6.92 -25.43 -2.58
C LEU A 448 -7.88 -24.76 -1.58
N THR A 449 -7.56 -24.84 -0.30
CA THR A 449 -8.43 -24.34 0.78
C THR A 449 -7.88 -23.09 1.45
N SER A 450 -6.59 -22.79 1.25
CA SER A 450 -5.91 -21.72 2.00
C SER A 450 -5.36 -20.59 1.12
N VAL A 451 -5.43 -20.70 -0.23
CA VAL A 451 -4.91 -19.66 -1.15
C VAL A 451 -6.05 -19.03 -1.95
N CYS A 452 -6.41 -17.79 -1.61
CA CYS A 452 -7.42 -16.99 -2.31
C CYS A 452 -6.74 -16.09 -3.36
N ARG A 453 -6.95 -16.36 -4.66
CA ARG A 453 -6.41 -15.57 -5.78
C ARG A 453 -7.50 -14.65 -6.33
N LEU A 454 -7.47 -13.38 -5.95
CA LEU A 454 -8.50 -12.41 -6.34
C LEU A 454 -8.52 -12.13 -7.85
N GLY A 455 -7.33 -12.05 -8.47
CA GLY A 455 -7.23 -11.78 -9.90
C GLY A 455 -7.85 -12.86 -10.80
N ASP A 456 -7.98 -14.09 -10.30
CA ASP A 456 -8.59 -15.20 -11.01
C ASP A 456 -10.13 -15.01 -11.19
N GLY A 457 -10.79 -14.53 -10.13
CA GLY A 457 -12.25 -14.31 -10.14
C GLY A 457 -12.64 -12.88 -10.50
N CYS A 458 -11.85 -11.88 -10.14
CA CYS A 458 -12.22 -10.47 -10.24
C CYS A 458 -11.44 -9.70 -11.33
N GLY A 459 -10.55 -10.37 -12.07
CA GLY A 459 -9.75 -9.73 -13.12
C GLY A 459 -8.71 -8.72 -12.57
N ASP A 460 -8.29 -7.81 -13.45
CA ASP A 460 -7.34 -6.73 -13.11
C ASP A 460 -8.09 -5.55 -12.48
N LEU A 461 -7.94 -5.41 -11.18
CA LEU A 461 -8.61 -4.39 -10.36
C LEU A 461 -7.92 -3.00 -10.43
N GLY A 462 -6.90 -2.82 -11.25
CA GLY A 462 -6.17 -1.55 -11.34
C GLY A 462 -5.64 -1.10 -9.97
N LEU A 463 -5.89 0.17 -9.58
CA LEU A 463 -5.43 0.71 -8.29
C LEU A 463 -6.05 -0.01 -7.07
N ALA A 464 -7.27 -0.56 -7.20
CA ALA A 464 -7.90 -1.28 -6.11
C ALA A 464 -7.16 -2.58 -5.74
N SER A 465 -6.37 -3.16 -6.66
CA SER A 465 -5.55 -4.34 -6.38
C SER A 465 -4.51 -4.12 -5.28
N ALA A 466 -4.12 -2.86 -5.02
CA ALA A 466 -3.21 -2.53 -3.93
C ALA A 466 -3.77 -2.88 -2.55
N LEU A 467 -5.06 -2.63 -2.32
CA LEU A 467 -5.69 -2.72 -1.01
C LEU A 467 -6.61 -3.94 -0.86
N SER A 468 -7.24 -4.40 -1.94
CA SER A 468 -8.24 -5.48 -1.91
C SER A 468 -7.73 -6.77 -1.28
N PRO A 469 -6.50 -7.27 -1.57
CA PRO A 469 -6.02 -8.48 -0.92
C PRO A 469 -5.86 -8.34 0.60
N VAL A 470 -5.47 -7.15 1.08
CA VAL A 470 -5.36 -6.88 2.53
C VAL A 470 -6.74 -6.79 3.18
N ALA A 471 -7.71 -6.14 2.52
CA ALA A 471 -9.09 -6.04 3.03
C ALA A 471 -9.75 -7.43 3.12
N VAL A 472 -9.56 -8.27 2.11
CA VAL A 472 -10.08 -9.66 2.13
C VAL A 472 -9.36 -10.48 3.21
N ALA A 473 -8.04 -10.37 3.33
CA ALA A 473 -7.26 -11.05 4.37
C ALA A 473 -7.70 -10.63 5.79
N HIS A 474 -8.00 -9.34 5.99
CA HIS A 474 -8.53 -8.81 7.25
C HIS A 474 -9.83 -9.50 7.67
N GLY A 475 -10.81 -9.54 6.77
CA GLY A 475 -12.11 -10.16 7.09
C GLY A 475 -12.01 -11.68 7.27
N LEU A 476 -11.21 -12.38 6.45
CA LEU A 476 -10.98 -13.82 6.61
C LEU A 476 -10.30 -14.16 7.93
N LEU A 477 -9.27 -13.39 8.29
CA LEU A 477 -8.54 -13.62 9.53
C LEU A 477 -9.41 -13.36 10.75
N ASN A 478 -10.24 -12.31 10.75
CA ASN A 478 -11.20 -12.06 11.82
C ASN A 478 -12.18 -13.23 11.97
N GLN A 479 -12.73 -13.75 10.86
CA GLN A 479 -13.61 -14.92 10.89
C GLN A 479 -12.90 -16.18 11.43
N GLN A 480 -11.66 -16.42 11.03
CA GLN A 480 -10.88 -17.54 11.54
C GLN A 480 -10.56 -17.39 13.04
N LEU A 481 -10.26 -16.17 13.50
CA LEU A 481 -10.00 -15.90 14.91
C LEU A 481 -11.21 -16.11 15.81
N GLU A 482 -12.43 -15.88 15.30
CA GLU A 482 -13.69 -16.17 15.99
C GLU A 482 -13.97 -17.67 16.12
N GLN A 483 -13.46 -18.46 15.16
CA GLN A 483 -13.68 -19.92 15.05
C GLN A 483 -12.50 -20.75 15.57
N ALA A 484 -11.37 -20.10 15.89
CA ALA A 484 -10.14 -20.79 16.23
C ALA A 484 -10.27 -21.62 17.50
N GLU A 485 -9.81 -22.85 17.44
CA GLU A 485 -9.65 -23.71 18.60
C GLU A 485 -8.50 -23.20 19.50
N GLU A 486 -8.55 -23.58 20.79
CA GLU A 486 -7.50 -23.21 21.74
C GLU A 486 -6.15 -23.80 21.29
N GLY A 487 -5.13 -22.94 21.20
CA GLY A 487 -3.77 -23.32 20.77
C GLY A 487 -3.49 -23.12 19.27
N VAL A 488 -4.49 -22.85 18.44
CA VAL A 488 -4.30 -22.48 17.04
C VAL A 488 -4.16 -20.96 16.92
N SER A 489 -3.16 -20.49 16.17
CA SER A 489 -2.95 -19.05 15.90
C SER A 489 -3.13 -18.77 14.40
N PRO A 490 -4.33 -18.38 13.98
CA PRO A 490 -4.56 -17.98 12.60
C PRO A 490 -3.70 -16.77 12.20
N GLN A 491 -3.13 -16.83 10.99
CA GLN A 491 -2.32 -15.77 10.40
C GLN A 491 -2.65 -15.65 8.91
N ALA A 492 -2.48 -14.46 8.37
CA ALA A 492 -2.68 -14.24 6.93
C ALA A 492 -1.41 -13.70 6.29
N LEU A 493 -1.14 -14.16 5.06
CA LEU A 493 -0.08 -13.63 4.23
C LEU A 493 -0.70 -13.02 2.98
N VAL A 494 -0.48 -11.74 2.77
CA VAL A 494 -0.91 -11.04 1.55
C VAL A 494 0.27 -10.95 0.60
N VAL A 495 0.04 -11.35 -0.65
CA VAL A 495 1.10 -11.51 -1.65
C VAL A 495 0.71 -10.83 -2.95
N HIS A 496 1.38 -9.72 -3.28
CA HIS A 496 1.20 -9.01 -4.55
C HIS A 496 2.23 -9.48 -5.57
N VAL A 497 1.74 -10.04 -6.67
CA VAL A 497 2.54 -10.58 -7.78
C VAL A 497 2.10 -10.08 -9.16
N GLN A 498 1.01 -9.29 -9.22
CA GLN A 498 0.41 -8.80 -10.46
C GLN A 498 1.38 -7.95 -11.28
N SER A 499 2.16 -7.09 -10.62
CA SER A 499 3.21 -6.28 -11.25
C SER A 499 4.23 -7.14 -12.01
N PRO A 500 4.71 -6.70 -13.18
CA PRO A 500 5.76 -7.40 -13.90
C PRO A 500 7.12 -7.37 -13.16
N LEU A 501 7.36 -6.37 -12.33
CA LEU A 501 8.65 -6.15 -11.67
C LEU A 501 8.59 -6.20 -10.15
N THR A 502 7.56 -5.63 -9.54
CA THR A 502 7.49 -5.45 -8.10
C THR A 502 6.84 -6.64 -7.40
N ARG A 503 7.36 -7.03 -6.24
CA ARG A 503 6.76 -7.99 -5.32
C ARG A 503 6.57 -7.32 -3.98
N VAL A 504 5.38 -7.50 -3.41
CA VAL A 504 5.06 -7.00 -2.06
C VAL A 504 4.46 -8.12 -1.25
N VAL A 505 4.94 -8.26 -0.03
CA VAL A 505 4.39 -9.23 0.94
C VAL A 505 4.15 -8.53 2.27
N VAL A 506 2.98 -8.80 2.84
CA VAL A 506 2.55 -8.28 4.15
C VAL A 506 1.97 -9.43 4.97
N ALA A 507 2.34 -9.53 6.24
CA ALA A 507 1.76 -10.53 7.14
C ALA A 507 0.80 -9.86 8.13
N LEU A 508 -0.31 -10.57 8.40
CA LEU A 508 -1.31 -10.17 9.38
C LEU A 508 -1.45 -11.26 10.45
N LYS A 509 -1.65 -10.83 11.68
CA LYS A 509 -1.98 -11.70 12.81
C LYS A 509 -2.88 -10.98 13.80
N ARG A 510 -3.38 -11.69 14.81
CA ARG A 510 -4.09 -11.07 15.93
C ARG A 510 -3.19 -10.03 16.61
N TRP A 511 -3.75 -8.87 16.94
CA TRP A 511 -3.03 -7.88 17.75
C TRP A 511 -2.73 -8.47 19.13
N PRO A 512 -1.49 -8.36 19.65
CA PRO A 512 -1.18 -8.86 20.98
C PRO A 512 -1.92 -8.02 22.03
N PHE A 513 -2.86 -8.63 22.77
CA PHE A 513 -3.48 -7.98 23.91
C PHE A 513 -2.47 -7.91 25.07
N HIS A 514 -2.25 -6.74 25.63
CA HIS A 514 -1.46 -6.58 26.86
C HIS A 514 -2.25 -7.07 28.08
N GLU A 515 -2.52 -8.36 28.18
CA GLU A 515 -2.98 -8.96 29.44
C GLU A 515 -1.85 -9.05 30.51
N ALA A 516 -0.60 -8.87 30.11
CA ALA A 516 0.57 -9.20 30.94
C ALA A 516 0.86 -8.22 32.08
N VAL A 517 0.31 -7.00 32.09
CA VAL A 517 0.67 -6.02 33.12
C VAL A 517 -0.14 -6.19 34.43
N ASN A 518 -1.35 -6.75 34.37
CA ASN A 518 -2.18 -6.91 35.56
C ASN A 518 -1.91 -8.21 36.36
N GLN A 519 -1.41 -9.28 35.75
CA GLN A 519 -1.13 -10.54 36.47
C GLN A 519 0.17 -10.51 37.26
N GLU A 520 1.20 -9.78 36.81
CA GLU A 520 2.42 -9.62 37.65
C GLU A 520 2.25 -8.65 38.78
N ALA A 521 1.38 -7.63 38.65
CA ALA A 521 1.05 -6.73 39.78
C ALA A 521 0.26 -7.46 40.86
N VAL A 522 -0.64 -8.36 40.51
CA VAL A 522 -1.41 -9.18 41.50
C VAL A 522 -0.55 -10.26 42.16
N LYS A 523 0.45 -10.83 41.46
CA LYS A 523 1.39 -11.82 42.04
C LYS A 523 2.43 -11.21 43.00
N ARG A 524 2.65 -9.88 42.97
CA ARG A 524 3.60 -9.20 43.86
C ARG A 524 2.92 -8.64 45.13
N VAL A 525 1.60 -8.70 45.24
CA VAL A 525 0.82 -8.23 46.39
C VAL A 525 0.22 -9.39 47.22
N GLY A 526 0.35 -10.62 46.80
CA GLY A 526 0.06 -11.85 47.56
C GLY A 526 1.33 -12.51 48.02
#